data_da9d5d14dfb4e43b32d057ce405936e5
#
_entry.id   da9d5d14dfb4e43b32d057ce405936e5
#
_cell.length_a   1.000
_cell.length_b   1.000
_cell.length_c   1.000
_cell.angle_alpha   90.00
_cell.angle_beta   90.00
_cell.angle_gamma   90.00
#
_symmetry.space_group_name_H-M   'P 1'
#
loop_
_entity.id
_entity.type
_entity.pdbx_description
1 polymer ?
#
loop_
_entity_poly.entity_id
_entity_poly.type
_entity_poly.pdbx_seq_one_letter_code
_entity_poly.pdbx_strand_id
1 'polypeptide(L)'
;TAGALNFWIGNHVGANGEQEAGAEISDYISKNSAVDINSESMNQFKRFVVNYPGEFAKLTALRINKYFSVLRPMGFWFYTSGWRQILFVFSSAIFSFLVFILSFGGIIKSLKLKNEYINYLVAFTIATPLILFITVVETRYRFQIYPFLAIFAAYFIALLGSNKGIWLKTAIVSLVVILANGLIDGLINFSQFKDKIFSHF
;
A
#
# COMPACT_ATOMS: atom_id res chain seq x y z
N THR A 1 19.83 13.19 0.57
CA THR A 1 18.43 12.77 0.81
C THR A 1 18.22 11.38 0.23
N ALA A 2 17.63 10.45 1.01
CA ALA A 2 17.40 9.05 0.60
C ALA A 2 16.37 8.86 -0.53
N GLY A 3 15.88 9.93 -1.15
CA GLY A 3 14.80 9.87 -2.13
C GLY A 3 15.14 9.04 -3.37
N ALA A 4 16.26 9.33 -4.03
CA ALA A 4 16.64 8.59 -5.23
C ALA A 4 17.01 7.13 -4.92
N LEU A 5 17.53 6.84 -3.73
CA LEU A 5 17.85 5.49 -3.31
C LEU A 5 16.60 4.60 -3.23
N ASN A 6 15.48 5.11 -2.80
CA ASN A 6 14.22 4.36 -2.77
C ASN A 6 13.72 3.97 -4.18
N PHE A 7 14.03 4.78 -5.21
CA PHE A 7 13.76 4.39 -6.59
C PHE A 7 14.58 3.18 -7.00
N TRP A 8 15.86 3.10 -6.64
CA TRP A 8 16.69 1.94 -6.96
C TRP A 8 16.31 0.71 -6.13
N ILE A 9 16.20 0.84 -4.81
CA ILE A 9 15.82 -0.26 -3.92
C ILE A 9 14.50 -0.92 -4.38
N GLY A 10 13.51 -0.12 -4.76
CA GLY A 10 12.24 -0.66 -5.21
C GLY A 10 12.27 -1.23 -6.64
N ASN A 11 13.24 -0.87 -7.49
CA ASN A 11 13.23 -1.17 -8.91
C ASN A 11 14.58 -1.72 -9.38
N HIS A 12 14.83 -2.98 -9.08
CA HIS A 12 15.96 -3.76 -9.57
C HIS A 12 15.51 -5.18 -9.90
N VAL A 13 16.33 -5.94 -10.58
CA VAL A 13 16.05 -7.34 -10.88
C VAL A 13 15.96 -8.13 -9.58
N GLY A 14 14.85 -8.83 -9.38
CA GLY A 14 14.57 -9.57 -8.13
C GLY A 14 13.91 -8.75 -7.02
N ALA A 15 13.62 -7.45 -7.24
CA ALA A 15 12.88 -6.65 -6.27
C ALA A 15 11.48 -7.21 -5.99
N ASN A 16 11.04 -7.12 -4.75
CA ASN A 16 9.70 -7.54 -4.29
C ASN A 16 8.72 -6.37 -4.10
N GLY A 17 9.17 -5.13 -4.38
CA GLY A 17 8.40 -3.89 -4.22
C GLY A 17 8.40 -3.31 -2.81
N GLU A 18 9.08 -3.94 -1.85
CA GLU A 18 9.28 -3.46 -0.48
C GLU A 18 10.66 -2.78 -0.32
N GLN A 19 10.91 -2.22 0.86
CA GLN A 19 12.19 -1.54 1.15
C GLN A 19 13.27 -2.58 1.54
N GLU A 20 13.59 -3.47 0.63
CA GLU A 20 14.67 -4.45 0.80
C GLU A 20 15.78 -4.16 -0.20
N ALA A 21 16.91 -3.65 0.29
CA ALA A 21 18.10 -3.49 -0.54
C ALA A 21 18.75 -4.86 -0.74
N GLY A 22 18.91 -5.27 -1.99
CA GLY A 22 19.69 -6.46 -2.33
C GLY A 22 21.16 -6.31 -1.88
N ALA A 23 21.90 -7.41 -1.83
CA ALA A 23 23.30 -7.42 -1.39
C ALA A 23 24.18 -6.44 -2.20
N GLU A 24 23.97 -6.37 -3.51
CA GLU A 24 24.67 -5.44 -4.41
C GLU A 24 24.44 -3.97 -4.03
N ILE A 25 23.18 -3.59 -3.79
CA ILE A 25 22.82 -2.22 -3.42
C ILE A 25 23.40 -1.88 -2.04
N SER A 26 23.33 -2.81 -1.10
CA SER A 26 23.86 -2.63 0.26
C SER A 26 25.39 -2.46 0.24
N ASP A 27 26.10 -3.24 -0.57
CA ASP A 27 27.54 -3.14 -0.76
C ASP A 27 27.91 -1.79 -1.39
N TYR A 28 27.17 -1.36 -2.42
CA TYR A 28 27.38 -0.05 -3.05
C TYR A 28 27.20 1.11 -2.07
N ILE A 29 26.13 1.07 -1.26
CA ILE A 29 25.85 2.10 -0.24
C ILE A 29 26.99 2.20 0.78
N SER A 30 27.57 1.07 1.18
CA SER A 30 28.64 1.03 2.20
C SER A 30 29.95 1.64 1.74
N LYS A 31 30.19 1.72 0.41
CA LYS A 31 31.46 2.12 -0.19
C LYS A 31 31.47 3.53 -0.80
N ASN A 32 30.32 4.16 -0.97
CA ASN A 32 30.21 5.40 -1.73
C ASN A 32 29.65 6.57 -0.91
N SER A 33 29.90 7.79 -1.37
CA SER A 33 29.35 9.00 -0.76
C SER A 33 27.84 9.16 -1.03
N ALA A 34 27.15 9.92 -0.18
CA ALA A 34 25.72 10.16 -0.36
C ALA A 34 25.35 10.85 -1.71
N VAL A 35 26.26 11.62 -2.28
CA VAL A 35 26.08 12.29 -3.58
C VAL A 35 26.14 11.26 -4.71
N ASP A 36 27.15 10.39 -4.67
CA ASP A 36 27.34 9.33 -5.67
C ASP A 36 26.19 8.33 -5.62
N ILE A 37 25.77 7.91 -4.41
CA ILE A 37 24.63 7.04 -4.21
C ILE A 37 23.35 7.64 -4.84
N ASN A 38 23.11 8.93 -4.66
CA ASN A 38 21.90 9.57 -5.17
C ASN A 38 21.88 9.63 -6.70
N SER A 39 23.01 9.98 -7.34
CA SER A 39 23.14 10.05 -8.80
C SER A 39 23.04 8.67 -9.44
N GLU A 40 23.76 7.68 -8.90
CA GLU A 40 23.74 6.31 -9.41
C GLU A 40 22.37 5.66 -9.22
N SER A 41 21.71 5.86 -8.08
CA SER A 41 20.37 5.33 -7.83
C SER A 41 19.37 5.78 -8.89
N MET A 42 19.39 7.05 -9.29
CA MET A 42 18.53 7.56 -10.34
C MET A 42 18.86 6.98 -11.71
N ASN A 43 20.16 6.78 -12.01
CA ASN A 43 20.61 6.15 -13.25
C ASN A 43 20.15 4.68 -13.33
N GLN A 44 20.33 3.92 -12.25
CA GLN A 44 19.90 2.53 -12.17
C GLN A 44 18.38 2.39 -12.30
N PHE A 45 17.62 3.26 -11.65
CA PHE A 45 16.17 3.31 -11.84
C PHE A 45 15.77 3.54 -13.30
N LYS A 46 16.35 4.56 -13.94
CA LYS A 46 16.07 4.85 -15.36
C LYS A 46 16.40 3.66 -16.26
N ARG A 47 17.57 3.04 -16.05
CA ARG A 47 18.00 1.84 -16.79
C ARG A 47 17.03 0.70 -16.59
N PHE A 48 16.57 0.48 -15.35
CA PHE A 48 15.60 -0.58 -15.06
C PHE A 48 14.28 -0.36 -15.79
N VAL A 49 13.71 0.85 -15.72
CA VAL A 49 12.44 1.17 -16.40
C VAL A 49 12.52 0.99 -17.92
N VAL A 50 13.65 1.40 -18.52
CA VAL A 50 13.86 1.31 -19.97
C VAL A 50 14.10 -0.13 -20.42
N ASN A 51 14.93 -0.86 -19.69
CA ASN A 51 15.35 -2.21 -20.09
C ASN A 51 14.34 -3.30 -19.68
N TYR A 52 13.56 -3.07 -18.61
CA TYR A 52 12.61 -4.04 -18.05
C TYR A 52 11.22 -3.46 -17.80
N PRO A 53 10.55 -2.85 -18.81
CA PRO A 53 9.28 -2.17 -18.61
C PRO A 53 8.16 -3.09 -18.10
N GLY A 54 8.17 -4.37 -18.49
CA GLY A 54 7.22 -5.38 -18.01
C GLY A 54 7.38 -5.69 -16.52
N GLU A 55 8.63 -5.84 -16.05
CA GLU A 55 8.90 -6.04 -14.62
C GLU A 55 8.58 -4.79 -13.81
N PHE A 56 8.84 -3.59 -14.32
CA PHE A 56 8.43 -2.35 -13.68
C PHE A 56 6.92 -2.26 -13.51
N ALA A 57 6.15 -2.59 -14.55
CA ALA A 57 4.68 -2.61 -14.47
C ALA A 57 4.18 -3.65 -13.46
N LYS A 58 4.76 -4.84 -13.44
CA LYS A 58 4.47 -5.90 -12.48
C LYS A 58 4.76 -5.46 -11.04
N LEU A 59 5.92 -4.86 -10.78
CA LEU A 59 6.28 -4.32 -9.47
C LEU A 59 5.32 -3.21 -9.02
N THR A 60 4.91 -2.33 -9.94
CA THR A 60 3.91 -1.29 -9.66
C THR A 60 2.57 -1.91 -9.25
N ALA A 61 2.09 -2.91 -9.99
CA ALA A 61 0.86 -3.64 -9.63
C ALA A 61 0.97 -4.35 -8.28
N LEU A 62 2.11 -4.98 -7.98
CA LEU A 62 2.39 -5.59 -6.68
C LEU A 62 2.34 -4.55 -5.55
N ARG A 63 2.91 -3.36 -5.74
CA ARG A 63 2.89 -2.29 -4.73
C ARG A 63 1.48 -1.79 -4.47
N ILE A 64 0.67 -1.61 -5.51
CA ILE A 64 -0.74 -1.24 -5.37
C ILE A 64 -1.48 -2.31 -4.56
N ASN A 65 -1.29 -3.59 -4.89
CA ASN A 65 -1.89 -4.69 -4.16
C ASN A 65 -1.45 -4.70 -2.69
N LYS A 66 -0.15 -4.65 -2.40
CA LYS A 66 0.41 -4.62 -1.04
C LYS A 66 -0.06 -3.40 -0.25
N TYR A 67 -0.17 -2.23 -0.89
CA TYR A 67 -0.62 -0.99 -0.25
C TYR A 67 -2.05 -1.08 0.29
N PHE A 68 -2.95 -1.70 -0.44
CA PHE A 68 -4.35 -1.86 -0.04
C PHE A 68 -4.65 -3.21 0.63
N SER A 69 -3.66 -4.08 0.81
CA SER A 69 -3.87 -5.39 1.43
C SER A 69 -4.19 -5.27 2.91
N VAL A 70 -5.29 -5.89 3.31
CA VAL A 70 -5.72 -6.01 4.72
C VAL A 70 -4.89 -7.04 5.49
N LEU A 71 -4.18 -7.93 4.80
CA LEU A 71 -3.28 -8.91 5.40
C LEU A 71 -1.96 -8.30 5.88
N ARG A 72 -1.72 -7.01 5.57
CA ARG A 72 -0.55 -6.24 6.01
C ARG A 72 -0.98 -5.15 6.99
N PRO A 73 -1.42 -5.51 8.21
CA PRO A 73 -1.80 -4.53 9.20
C PRO A 73 -0.59 -3.72 9.64
N MET A 74 -0.85 -2.51 10.14
CA MET A 74 0.18 -1.70 10.75
C MET A 74 0.78 -2.43 11.95
N GLY A 75 2.11 -2.40 12.08
CA GLY A 75 2.80 -3.14 13.13
C GLY A 75 3.12 -4.60 12.80
N PHE A 76 2.65 -5.14 11.69
CA PHE A 76 3.02 -6.51 11.26
C PHE A 76 4.54 -6.70 11.14
N TRP A 77 5.26 -5.61 10.84
CA TRP A 77 6.71 -5.59 10.68
C TRP A 77 7.48 -5.05 11.90
N PHE A 78 6.79 -4.72 13.00
CA PHE A 78 7.48 -4.33 14.24
C PHE A 78 8.11 -5.53 14.93
N TYR A 79 9.29 -5.30 15.50
CA TYR A 79 10.09 -6.32 16.21
C TYR A 79 9.69 -6.48 17.69
N THR A 80 8.46 -6.14 18.05
CA THR A 80 7.93 -6.44 19.38
C THR A 80 7.38 -7.86 19.40
N SER A 81 7.43 -8.52 20.56
CA SER A 81 6.96 -9.89 20.73
C SER A 81 5.89 -9.97 21.84
N GLY A 82 5.15 -11.09 21.83
CA GLY A 82 4.18 -11.40 22.87
C GLY A 82 2.77 -10.87 22.59
N TRP A 83 1.88 -11.04 23.58
CA TRP A 83 0.45 -10.78 23.45
C TRP A 83 0.09 -9.34 23.06
N ARG A 84 0.89 -8.36 23.45
CA ARG A 84 0.70 -6.95 23.08
C ARG A 84 0.85 -6.75 21.57
N GLN A 85 1.80 -7.42 20.96
CA GLN A 85 2.01 -7.40 19.52
C GLN A 85 0.78 -7.97 18.80
N ILE A 86 0.28 -9.12 19.27
CA ILE A 86 -0.91 -9.77 18.69
C ILE A 86 -2.11 -8.84 18.75
N LEU A 87 -2.38 -8.22 19.89
CA LEU A 87 -3.48 -7.25 20.02
C LEU A 87 -3.31 -6.05 19.10
N PHE A 88 -2.11 -5.51 18.99
CA PHE A 88 -1.85 -4.36 18.12
C PHE A 88 -2.04 -4.70 16.64
N VAL A 89 -1.50 -5.83 16.18
CA VAL A 89 -1.65 -6.31 14.80
C VAL A 89 -3.12 -6.58 14.49
N PHE A 90 -3.83 -7.26 15.39
CA PHE A 90 -5.23 -7.60 15.19
C PHE A 90 -6.14 -6.36 15.16
N SER A 91 -5.98 -5.44 16.10
CA SER A 91 -6.74 -4.18 16.11
C SER A 91 -6.45 -3.32 14.87
N SER A 92 -5.20 -3.25 14.45
CA SER A 92 -4.77 -2.55 13.25
C SER A 92 -5.33 -3.19 11.97
N ALA A 93 -5.43 -4.53 11.92
CA ALA A 93 -6.05 -5.25 10.82
C ALA A 93 -7.55 -4.94 10.71
N ILE A 94 -8.28 -5.01 11.82
CA ILE A 94 -9.71 -4.68 11.87
C ILE A 94 -9.93 -3.23 11.46
N PHE A 95 -9.15 -2.30 12.01
CA PHE A 95 -9.24 -0.89 11.66
C PHE A 95 -9.03 -0.65 10.16
N SER A 96 -7.95 -1.20 9.60
CA SER A 96 -7.65 -1.06 8.17
C SER A 96 -8.76 -1.66 7.29
N PHE A 97 -9.28 -2.83 7.68
CA PHE A 97 -10.36 -3.51 6.98
C PHE A 97 -11.63 -2.65 6.94
N LEU A 98 -12.05 -2.13 8.10
CA LEU A 98 -13.24 -1.29 8.19
C LEU A 98 -13.06 0.03 7.41
N VAL A 99 -11.93 0.70 7.57
CA VAL A 99 -11.65 1.95 6.87
C VAL A 99 -11.66 1.74 5.36
N PHE A 100 -11.01 0.69 4.85
CA PHE A 100 -10.98 0.44 3.41
C PHE A 100 -12.35 0.11 2.83
N ILE A 101 -13.16 -0.75 3.49
CA ILE A 101 -14.50 -1.07 3.01
C ILE A 101 -15.40 0.17 3.00
N LEU A 102 -15.43 0.90 4.11
CA LEU A 102 -16.30 2.06 4.24
C LEU A 102 -15.89 3.18 3.29
N SER A 103 -14.59 3.47 3.18
CA SER A 103 -14.11 4.53 2.30
C SER A 103 -14.27 4.18 0.82
N PHE A 104 -14.01 2.93 0.42
CA PHE A 104 -14.22 2.51 -0.95
C PHE A 104 -15.71 2.60 -1.35
N GLY A 105 -16.60 2.18 -0.45
CA GLY A 105 -18.05 2.38 -0.61
C GLY A 105 -18.42 3.86 -0.72
N GLY A 106 -17.81 4.71 0.10
CA GLY A 106 -17.97 6.16 0.06
C GLY A 106 -17.49 6.78 -1.25
N ILE A 107 -16.33 6.38 -1.76
CA ILE A 107 -15.80 6.84 -3.05
C ILE A 107 -16.75 6.47 -4.18
N ILE A 108 -17.20 5.21 -4.26
CA ILE A 108 -18.15 4.77 -5.30
C ILE A 108 -19.44 5.61 -5.29
N LYS A 109 -19.94 5.94 -4.10
CA LYS A 109 -21.16 6.74 -3.98
C LYS A 109 -20.92 8.22 -4.27
N SER A 110 -19.83 8.77 -3.82
CA SER A 110 -19.49 10.18 -4.00
C SER A 110 -19.25 10.55 -5.47
N LEU A 111 -18.66 9.68 -6.26
CA LEU A 111 -18.46 9.88 -7.70
C LEU A 111 -19.78 10.04 -8.48
N LYS A 112 -20.89 9.51 -7.94
CA LYS A 112 -22.22 9.69 -8.56
C LYS A 112 -22.84 11.07 -8.33
N LEU A 113 -22.30 11.85 -7.41
CA LEU A 113 -22.81 13.19 -7.09
C LEU A 113 -22.44 14.25 -8.13
N LYS A 114 -21.50 13.95 -9.06
CA LYS A 114 -21.04 14.86 -10.13
C LYS A 114 -20.63 16.24 -9.60
N ASN A 115 -20.06 16.30 -8.40
CA ASN A 115 -19.61 17.52 -7.74
C ASN A 115 -18.09 17.66 -7.95
N GLU A 116 -17.64 18.81 -8.44
CA GLU A 116 -16.24 19.05 -8.76
C GLU A 116 -15.31 18.96 -7.53
N TYR A 117 -15.73 19.47 -6.38
CA TYR A 117 -14.95 19.40 -5.14
C TYR A 117 -14.74 17.95 -4.70
N ILE A 118 -15.75 17.09 -4.88
CA ILE A 118 -15.66 15.66 -4.60
C ILE A 118 -14.67 15.01 -5.57
N ASN A 119 -14.71 15.36 -6.85
CA ASN A 119 -13.79 14.83 -7.84
C ASN A 119 -12.34 15.22 -7.51
N TYR A 120 -12.10 16.46 -7.07
CA TYR A 120 -10.78 16.88 -6.57
C TYR A 120 -10.37 16.07 -5.34
N LEU A 121 -11.25 15.86 -4.38
CA LEU A 121 -10.94 15.06 -3.19
C LEU A 121 -10.58 13.61 -3.55
N VAL A 122 -11.32 12.99 -4.48
CA VAL A 122 -11.00 11.65 -5.00
C VAL A 122 -9.65 11.66 -5.71
N ALA A 123 -9.39 12.66 -6.55
CA ALA A 123 -8.11 12.80 -7.26
C ALA A 123 -6.94 12.93 -6.28
N PHE A 124 -7.05 13.75 -5.25
CA PHE A 124 -6.04 13.85 -4.19
C PHE A 124 -5.84 12.54 -3.44
N THR A 125 -6.93 11.82 -3.14
CA THR A 125 -6.86 10.51 -2.49
C THR A 125 -6.07 9.51 -3.31
N ILE A 126 -6.25 9.51 -4.63
CA ILE A 126 -5.52 8.63 -5.56
C ILE A 126 -4.08 9.11 -5.77
N ALA A 127 -3.87 10.42 -5.86
CA ALA A 127 -2.55 11.01 -6.12
C ALA A 127 -1.58 10.81 -4.94
N THR A 128 -2.07 10.83 -3.71
CA THR A 128 -1.25 10.72 -2.50
C THR A 128 -0.31 9.50 -2.50
N PRO A 129 -0.74 8.27 -2.81
CA PRO A 129 0.16 7.11 -2.81
C PRO A 129 0.93 6.89 -4.12
N LEU A 130 0.74 7.70 -5.16
CA LEU A 130 1.34 7.44 -6.48
C LEU A 130 2.87 7.30 -6.43
N ILE A 131 3.56 8.13 -5.64
CA ILE A 131 5.01 8.05 -5.51
C ILE A 131 5.44 6.72 -4.91
N LEU A 132 4.67 6.15 -3.99
CA LEU A 132 4.95 4.87 -3.36
C LEU A 132 4.81 3.71 -4.34
N PHE A 133 3.88 3.80 -5.29
CA PHE A 133 3.69 2.78 -6.31
C PHE A 133 4.87 2.71 -7.30
N ILE A 134 5.61 3.80 -7.44
CA ILE A 134 6.79 3.88 -8.31
C ILE A 134 8.08 3.55 -7.53
N THR A 135 8.12 3.77 -6.23
CA THR A 135 9.30 3.58 -5.39
C THR A 135 9.23 2.28 -4.57
N VAL A 136 8.85 2.39 -3.32
CA VAL A 136 8.74 1.28 -2.35
C VAL A 136 7.46 1.40 -1.55
N VAL A 137 6.87 0.29 -1.16
CA VAL A 137 5.66 0.26 -0.34
C VAL A 137 5.96 -0.34 1.02
N GLU A 138 5.57 0.42 2.06
CA GLU A 138 5.48 -0.06 3.44
C GLU A 138 4.13 0.32 4.06
N THR A 139 3.67 -0.47 5.01
CA THR A 139 2.36 -0.26 5.66
C THR A 139 2.27 1.05 6.41
N ARG A 140 3.39 1.56 6.96
CA ARG A 140 3.44 2.87 7.63
C ARG A 140 3.12 4.04 6.71
N TYR A 141 3.35 3.92 5.42
CA TYR A 141 3.06 5.00 4.46
C TYR A 141 1.57 5.19 4.17
N ARG A 142 0.70 4.29 4.66
CA ARG A 142 -0.77 4.46 4.59
C ARG A 142 -1.30 5.63 5.41
N PHE A 143 -0.53 6.13 6.37
CA PHE A 143 -0.95 7.31 7.16
C PHE A 143 -1.33 8.50 6.30
N GLN A 144 -0.68 8.67 5.17
CA GLN A 144 -0.91 9.80 4.28
C GLN A 144 -2.33 9.80 3.67
N ILE A 145 -2.90 8.62 3.40
CA ILE A 145 -4.20 8.48 2.77
C ILE A 145 -5.35 8.40 3.79
N TYR A 146 -5.10 8.01 5.03
CA TYR A 146 -6.16 7.80 6.03
C TYR A 146 -7.05 9.01 6.28
N PRO A 147 -6.59 10.27 6.33
CA PRO A 147 -7.48 11.41 6.47
C PRO A 147 -8.53 11.51 5.35
N PHE A 148 -8.13 11.25 4.12
CA PHE A 148 -9.04 11.26 2.98
C PHE A 148 -9.99 10.07 3.03
N LEU A 149 -9.50 8.90 3.37
CA LEU A 149 -10.33 7.70 3.52
C LEU A 149 -11.36 7.89 4.64
N ALA A 150 -11.01 8.55 5.74
CA ALA A 150 -11.94 8.83 6.84
C ALA A 150 -13.12 9.69 6.39
N ILE A 151 -12.89 10.69 5.53
CA ILE A 151 -13.96 11.52 4.97
C ILE A 151 -14.95 10.67 4.17
N PHE A 152 -14.46 9.81 3.27
CA PHE A 152 -15.30 8.92 2.49
C PHE A 152 -16.01 7.86 3.34
N ALA A 153 -15.32 7.33 4.36
CA ALA A 153 -15.91 6.39 5.30
C ALA A 153 -17.08 7.04 6.08
N ALA A 154 -16.86 8.25 6.61
CA ALA A 154 -17.89 9.01 7.31
C ALA A 154 -19.11 9.30 6.40
N TYR A 155 -18.85 9.70 5.16
CA TYR A 155 -19.90 9.91 4.16
C TYR A 155 -20.70 8.62 3.93
N PHE A 156 -20.03 7.46 3.79
CA PHE A 156 -20.71 6.19 3.58
C PHE A 156 -21.55 5.78 4.80
N ILE A 157 -21.04 5.98 6.02
CA ILE A 157 -21.77 5.74 7.26
C ILE A 157 -23.05 6.60 7.33
N ALA A 158 -22.97 7.88 6.98
CA ALA A 158 -24.12 8.76 6.95
C ALA A 158 -25.19 8.29 5.96
N LEU A 159 -24.80 7.68 4.85
CA LEU A 159 -25.75 7.09 3.89
C LEU A 159 -26.43 5.81 4.38
N LEU A 160 -25.84 5.08 5.35
CA LEU A 160 -26.43 3.85 5.88
C LEU A 160 -27.81 4.08 6.50
N GLY A 161 -28.07 5.28 7.03
CA GLY A 161 -29.36 5.66 7.63
C GLY A 161 -30.46 5.99 6.62
N SER A 162 -30.13 6.32 5.37
CA SER A 162 -31.06 6.96 4.44
C SER A 162 -31.76 6.04 3.43
N ASN A 163 -31.15 4.93 3.00
CA ASN A 163 -31.75 4.03 2.01
C ASN A 163 -31.12 2.63 2.00
N LYS A 164 -31.73 1.67 2.68
CA LYS A 164 -31.17 0.32 2.96
C LYS A 164 -30.81 -0.52 1.73
N GLY A 165 -31.51 -0.39 0.61
CA GLY A 165 -31.30 -1.27 -0.56
C GLY A 165 -30.05 -0.89 -1.40
N ILE A 166 -29.73 0.38 -1.48
CA ILE A 166 -28.66 0.89 -2.38
C ILE A 166 -27.28 0.76 -1.75
N TRP A 167 -27.17 0.95 -0.44
CA TRP A 167 -25.88 0.85 0.24
C TRP A 167 -25.39 -0.59 0.37
N LEU A 168 -26.31 -1.57 0.55
CA LEU A 168 -25.94 -2.98 0.71
C LEU A 168 -25.17 -3.50 -0.50
N LYS A 169 -25.65 -3.23 -1.72
CA LYS A 169 -24.93 -3.61 -2.95
C LYS A 169 -23.53 -3.00 -3.00
N THR A 170 -23.39 -1.72 -2.63
CA THR A 170 -22.09 -1.04 -2.62
C THR A 170 -21.17 -1.61 -1.54
N ALA A 171 -21.68 -1.91 -0.35
CA ALA A 171 -20.93 -2.55 0.73
C ALA A 171 -20.42 -3.94 0.31
N ILE A 172 -21.26 -4.74 -0.33
CA ILE A 172 -20.85 -6.06 -0.85
C ILE A 172 -19.74 -5.93 -1.91
N VAL A 173 -19.88 -5.00 -2.86
CA VAL A 173 -18.82 -4.76 -3.87
C VAL A 173 -17.53 -4.34 -3.20
N SER A 174 -17.57 -3.41 -2.24
CA SER A 174 -16.39 -2.96 -1.49
C SER A 174 -15.74 -4.13 -0.73
N LEU A 175 -16.55 -4.95 -0.07
CA LEU A 175 -16.09 -6.13 0.65
C LEU A 175 -15.38 -7.12 -0.29
N VAL A 176 -16.01 -7.44 -1.41
CA VAL A 176 -15.45 -8.38 -2.40
C VAL A 176 -14.11 -7.88 -2.94
N VAL A 177 -14.02 -6.60 -3.32
CA VAL A 177 -12.78 -6.01 -3.84
C VAL A 177 -11.66 -6.05 -2.80
N ILE A 178 -11.94 -5.68 -1.55
CA ILE A 178 -10.93 -5.67 -0.47
C ILE A 178 -10.48 -7.09 -0.11
N LEU A 179 -11.42 -8.05 -0.03
CA LEU A 179 -11.07 -9.45 0.22
C LEU A 179 -10.28 -10.06 -0.94
N ALA A 180 -10.67 -9.80 -2.19
CA ALA A 180 -9.94 -10.27 -3.37
C ALA A 180 -8.51 -9.72 -3.39
N ASN A 181 -8.32 -8.42 -3.09
CA ASN A 181 -7.00 -7.83 -2.98
C ASN A 181 -6.15 -8.50 -1.88
N GLY A 182 -6.73 -8.77 -0.71
CA GLY A 182 -6.05 -9.49 0.37
C GLY A 182 -5.67 -10.92 -0.03
N LEU A 183 -6.58 -11.66 -0.68
CA LEU A 183 -6.32 -13.02 -1.17
C LEU A 183 -5.17 -13.04 -2.20
N ILE A 184 -5.15 -12.10 -3.14
CA ILE A 184 -4.07 -11.98 -4.13
C ILE A 184 -2.72 -11.75 -3.41
N ASP A 185 -2.65 -10.84 -2.45
CA ASP A 185 -1.43 -10.61 -1.67
C ASP A 185 -1.01 -11.86 -0.89
N GLY A 186 -1.97 -12.52 -0.23
CA GLY A 186 -1.71 -13.76 0.52
C GLY A 186 -1.16 -14.88 -0.35
N LEU A 187 -1.70 -15.06 -1.56
CA LEU A 187 -1.24 -16.10 -2.49
C LEU A 187 0.15 -15.78 -3.07
N ILE A 188 0.38 -14.56 -3.50
CA ILE A 188 1.66 -14.15 -4.11
C ILE A 188 2.80 -14.15 -3.08
N ASN A 189 2.52 -13.73 -1.86
CA ASN A 189 3.54 -13.53 -0.83
C ASN A 189 3.44 -14.55 0.32
N PHE A 190 2.90 -15.74 0.06
CA PHE A 190 2.63 -16.74 1.08
C PHE A 190 3.87 -17.14 1.90
N SER A 191 5.02 -17.30 1.25
CA SER A 191 6.28 -17.61 1.93
C SER A 191 6.68 -16.52 2.92
N GLN A 192 6.60 -15.25 2.52
CA GLN A 192 6.91 -14.11 3.39
C GLN A 192 6.00 -14.06 4.63
N PHE A 193 4.69 -14.31 4.45
CA PHE A 193 3.74 -14.36 5.57
C PHE A 193 4.06 -15.53 6.50
N LYS A 194 4.35 -16.71 5.95
CA LYS A 194 4.73 -17.89 6.70
C LYS A 194 5.97 -17.61 7.57
N ASP A 195 7.04 -17.16 6.94
CA ASP A 195 8.31 -16.89 7.63
C ASP A 195 8.14 -15.84 8.74
N LYS A 196 7.33 -14.82 8.48
CA LYS A 196 7.04 -13.76 9.46
C LYS A 196 6.21 -14.27 10.64
N ILE A 197 5.20 -15.09 10.39
CA ILE A 197 4.39 -15.69 11.46
C ILE A 197 5.28 -16.61 12.32
N PHE A 198 6.06 -17.50 11.71
CA PHE A 198 6.91 -18.44 12.46
C PHE A 198 8.12 -17.80 13.15
N SER A 199 8.56 -16.60 12.72
CA SER A 199 9.65 -15.87 13.41
C SER A 199 9.18 -15.10 14.63
N HIS A 200 7.87 -14.95 14.85
CA HIS A 200 7.29 -14.16 15.95
C HIS A 200 6.48 -15.00 16.95
N PHE A 201 6.22 -16.25 16.63
CA PHE A 201 5.58 -17.24 17.51
C PHE A 201 6.51 -18.40 17.80
#